data_d98b0db54952a59fdab89e6a3feed232
#
_entry.id   d98b0db54952a59fdab89e6a3feed232
#
_cell.length_a   1.000
_cell.length_b   1.000
_cell.length_c   1.000
_cell.angle_alpha   90.00
_cell.angle_beta   90.00
_cell.angle_gamma   90.00
#
_symmetry.space_group_name_H-M   'P 1'
#
loop_
_entity.id
_entity.type
_entity.pdbx_description
1 polymer ?
#
loop_
_entity_poly.entity_id
_entity_poly.type
_entity_poly.pdbx_seq_one_letter_code
_entity_poly.pdbx_strand_id
1 'polypeptide(L)'
;DAQESRGLGDVYKRQTSDRMHIHFARARALEALIVEDDYEFEMSFLKPASPALKSLDDEGRVIYVGSFSKSLFPGLRLGYLVGSEPFIREARALRASVLRHPPGHIQRTAAYFLSLGHYDAQIRRMGLALHERRRVMDAALATHGLRVSGRGAYGGSSFWMRAPEGVDTAELAENLRAQDVLLEPGHAFFAWPEKATNYYRLAYSSLPA
;
A
#
# COMPACT_ATOMS: atom_id res chain seq x y z
N ASP A 1 17.73 -2.24 -20.11
CA ASP A 1 17.92 -3.06 -18.91
C ASP A 1 17.29 -2.51 -17.62
N ALA A 2 16.65 -1.33 -17.66
CA ALA A 2 15.91 -0.76 -16.51
C ALA A 2 14.43 -1.19 -16.46
N GLN A 3 14.02 -2.11 -17.32
CA GLN A 3 12.63 -2.55 -17.47
C GLN A 3 12.32 -3.86 -16.73
N GLU A 4 13.32 -4.53 -16.17
CA GLU A 4 13.18 -5.89 -15.62
C GLU A 4 12.82 -5.96 -14.13
N SER A 5 12.76 -4.85 -13.40
CA SER A 5 12.50 -4.86 -11.94
C SER A 5 11.14 -4.27 -11.55
N ARG A 6 10.13 -4.36 -12.39
CA ARG A 6 8.80 -3.81 -12.09
C ARG A 6 7.91 -4.81 -11.35
N GLY A 7 8.42 -5.33 -10.25
CA GLY A 7 7.59 -5.97 -9.24
C GLY A 7 7.10 -4.95 -8.20
N LEU A 8 6.31 -5.38 -7.25
CA LEU A 8 5.78 -4.58 -6.13
C LEU A 8 6.81 -3.67 -5.44
N GLY A 9 8.11 -3.95 -5.54
CA GLY A 9 9.18 -3.09 -5.07
C GLY A 9 9.17 -1.70 -5.70
N ASP A 10 8.66 -1.55 -6.92
CA ASP A 10 8.52 -0.26 -7.59
C ASP A 10 7.18 0.43 -7.29
N VAL A 11 6.15 -0.33 -6.93
CA VAL A 11 4.85 0.21 -6.50
C VAL A 11 5.00 0.98 -5.18
N TYR A 12 5.92 0.57 -4.31
CA TYR A 12 6.21 1.26 -3.04
C TYR A 12 7.25 2.38 -3.15
N LYS A 13 7.78 2.68 -4.33
CA LYS A 13 8.59 3.89 -4.55
C LYS A 13 7.64 5.09 -4.57
N ARG A 14 7.43 5.68 -3.41
CA ARG A 14 6.78 6.99 -3.34
C ARG A 14 7.51 7.96 -4.25
N GLN A 15 6.74 8.70 -4.99
CA GLN A 15 7.21 9.60 -6.04
C GLN A 15 8.05 10.72 -5.40
N THR A 16 9.19 10.99 -5.98
CA THR A 16 9.94 12.22 -5.68
C THR A 16 9.20 13.42 -6.26
N SER A 17 9.42 14.62 -5.71
CA SER A 17 8.81 15.87 -6.18
C SER A 17 8.89 16.04 -7.71
N ASP A 18 10.04 15.74 -8.30
CA ASP A 18 10.26 15.86 -9.75
C ASP A 18 9.35 14.92 -10.58
N ARG A 19 9.11 13.71 -10.07
CA ARG A 19 8.18 12.77 -10.73
C ARG A 19 6.73 13.23 -10.62
N MET A 20 6.35 13.86 -9.54
CA MET A 20 5.01 14.40 -9.38
C MET A 20 4.69 15.44 -10.46
N HIS A 21 5.60 16.37 -10.72
CA HIS A 21 5.45 17.36 -11.77
C HIS A 21 5.33 16.74 -13.18
N ILE A 22 6.07 15.67 -13.47
CA ILE A 22 5.97 14.93 -14.74
C ILE A 22 4.57 14.31 -14.90
N HIS A 23 3.99 13.76 -13.85
CA HIS A 23 2.64 13.18 -13.91
C HIS A 23 1.57 14.25 -14.18
N PHE A 24 1.65 15.40 -13.52
CA PHE A 24 0.74 16.52 -13.76
C PHE A 24 0.85 17.04 -15.20
N ALA A 25 2.08 17.28 -15.68
CA ALA A 25 2.30 17.74 -17.06
C ALA A 25 1.73 16.76 -18.09
N ARG A 26 1.92 15.45 -17.87
CA ARG A 26 1.39 14.42 -18.75
C ARG A 26 -0.13 14.30 -18.68
N ALA A 27 -0.70 14.35 -17.50
CA ALA A 27 -2.15 14.32 -17.31
C ALA A 27 -2.82 15.55 -17.99
N ARG A 28 -2.19 16.72 -17.88
CA ARG A 28 -2.64 17.92 -18.56
C ARG A 28 -2.60 17.77 -20.09
N ALA A 29 -1.49 17.27 -20.63
CA ALA A 29 -1.31 17.08 -22.07
C ALA A 29 -2.28 16.05 -22.67
N LEU A 30 -2.73 15.08 -21.87
CA LEU A 30 -3.65 14.03 -22.29
C LEU A 30 -5.10 14.30 -21.88
N GLU A 31 -5.40 15.44 -21.27
CA GLU A 31 -6.70 15.77 -20.67
C GLU A 31 -7.23 14.68 -19.71
N ALA A 32 -6.31 13.95 -19.06
CA ALA A 32 -6.60 12.82 -18.20
C ALA A 32 -6.76 13.23 -16.73
N LEU A 33 -7.46 12.39 -15.96
CA LEU A 33 -7.48 12.42 -14.51
C LEU A 33 -6.44 11.45 -13.95
N ILE A 34 -5.93 11.75 -12.77
CA ILE A 34 -5.03 10.88 -12.01
C ILE A 34 -5.83 10.28 -10.85
N VAL A 35 -5.83 8.96 -10.71
CA VAL A 35 -6.33 8.29 -9.52
C VAL A 35 -5.14 7.92 -8.65
N GLU A 36 -5.06 8.56 -7.48
CA GLU A 36 -4.03 8.29 -6.47
C GLU A 36 -4.61 7.34 -5.42
N ASP A 37 -4.22 6.07 -5.47
CA ASP A 37 -4.60 5.06 -4.48
C ASP A 37 -3.50 4.97 -3.43
N ASP A 38 -3.74 5.53 -2.26
CA ASP A 38 -2.79 5.63 -1.15
C ASP A 38 -3.32 4.94 0.11
N TYR A 39 -3.51 3.64 -0.01
CA TYR A 39 -4.08 2.81 1.05
C TYR A 39 -3.09 2.41 2.17
N GLU A 40 -1.80 2.71 2.01
CA GLU A 40 -0.73 2.42 2.99
C GLU A 40 0.02 3.69 3.47
N PHE A 41 -0.55 4.86 3.32
CA PHE A 41 0.07 6.13 3.73
C PHE A 41 0.59 6.08 5.17
N GLU A 42 -0.20 5.55 6.10
CA GLU A 42 0.11 5.45 7.52
C GLU A 42 1.20 4.42 7.85
N MET A 43 1.55 3.54 6.90
CA MET A 43 2.65 2.57 7.05
C MET A 43 4.04 3.19 6.84
N SER A 44 4.15 4.51 6.73
CA SER A 44 5.41 5.24 6.61
C SER A 44 5.98 5.53 7.99
N PHE A 45 6.74 4.58 8.55
CA PHE A 45 7.33 4.67 9.89
C PHE A 45 8.85 4.83 9.91
N LEU A 46 9.53 4.67 8.77
CA LEU A 46 10.98 4.84 8.66
C LEU A 46 11.38 6.28 8.31
N LYS A 47 10.55 6.97 7.58
CA LYS A 47 10.73 8.36 7.14
C LYS A 47 9.38 9.06 7.11
N PRO A 48 9.35 10.39 7.21
CA PRO A 48 8.14 11.14 6.98
C PRO A 48 7.51 10.78 5.63
N ALA A 49 6.19 10.64 5.61
CA ALA A 49 5.46 10.37 4.38
C ALA A 49 5.69 11.51 3.37
N SER A 50 5.81 11.15 2.09
CA SER A 50 5.80 12.15 1.02
C SER A 50 4.42 12.79 0.93
N PRO A 51 4.31 14.07 0.55
CA PRO A 51 3.01 14.68 0.26
C PRO A 51 2.24 13.86 -0.78
N ALA A 52 0.92 13.78 -0.62
CA ALA A 52 0.07 13.18 -1.63
C ALA A 52 0.08 14.05 -2.90
N LEU A 53 -0.07 13.45 -4.09
CA LEU A 53 -0.27 14.17 -5.34
C LEU A 53 -1.44 15.15 -5.23
N LYS A 54 -2.51 14.70 -4.57
CA LYS A 54 -3.70 15.53 -4.30
C LYS A 54 -3.38 16.83 -3.59
N SER A 55 -2.39 16.87 -2.71
CA SER A 55 -1.99 18.09 -1.99
C SER A 55 -1.33 19.15 -2.90
N LEU A 56 -0.91 18.78 -4.11
CA LEU A 56 -0.29 19.62 -5.11
C LEU A 56 -1.21 19.88 -6.32
N ASP A 57 -2.46 19.47 -6.23
CA ASP A 57 -3.43 19.50 -7.33
C ASP A 57 -4.20 20.82 -7.35
N ASP A 58 -3.72 21.78 -8.12
CA ASP A 58 -4.35 23.09 -8.29
C ASP A 58 -5.51 23.06 -9.32
N GLU A 59 -5.57 22.02 -10.17
CA GLU A 59 -6.51 21.95 -11.30
C GLU A 59 -7.70 20.99 -11.04
N GLY A 60 -7.73 20.31 -9.90
CA GLY A 60 -8.78 19.35 -9.59
C GLY A 60 -8.70 18.05 -10.41
N ARG A 61 -7.51 17.70 -10.93
CA ARG A 61 -7.27 16.53 -11.77
C ARG A 61 -6.97 15.25 -10.99
N VAL A 62 -6.67 15.35 -9.69
CA VAL A 62 -6.35 14.19 -8.86
C VAL A 62 -7.57 13.77 -8.06
N ILE A 63 -7.89 12.49 -8.14
CA ILE A 63 -8.85 11.79 -7.30
C ILE A 63 -8.04 10.95 -6.30
N TYR A 64 -8.04 11.36 -5.04
CA TYR A 64 -7.34 10.62 -3.98
C TYR A 64 -8.27 9.59 -3.36
N VAL A 65 -7.77 8.36 -3.22
CA VAL A 65 -8.46 7.23 -2.60
C VAL A 65 -7.72 6.84 -1.33
N GLY A 66 -8.37 6.98 -0.19
CA GLY A 66 -7.83 6.58 1.11
C GLY A 66 -8.65 5.48 1.77
N SER A 67 -8.02 4.70 2.64
CA SER A 67 -8.65 3.57 3.32
C SER A 67 -8.26 3.50 4.80
N PHE A 68 -9.23 3.20 5.66
CA PHE A 68 -8.98 2.91 7.08
C PHE A 68 -8.69 1.43 7.35
N SER A 69 -8.69 0.58 6.34
CA SER A 69 -8.55 -0.87 6.53
C SER A 69 -7.19 -1.29 7.07
N LYS A 70 -6.14 -0.56 6.75
CA LYS A 70 -4.77 -0.82 7.24
C LYS A 70 -4.46 -0.10 8.54
N SER A 71 -4.97 1.10 8.70
CA SER A 71 -4.68 1.95 9.86
C SER A 71 -5.55 1.64 11.08
N LEU A 72 -6.78 1.17 10.87
CA LEU A 72 -7.67 0.72 11.94
C LEU A 72 -7.79 -0.81 11.95
N PHE A 73 -8.70 -1.35 11.15
CA PHE A 73 -8.84 -2.79 10.97
C PHE A 73 -9.60 -3.10 9.67
N PRO A 74 -9.30 -4.23 9.00
CA PRO A 74 -9.87 -4.56 7.69
C PRO A 74 -11.40 -4.69 7.70
N GLY A 75 -11.98 -5.19 8.80
CA GLY A 75 -13.43 -5.39 8.95
C GLY A 75 -14.24 -4.10 9.00
N LEU A 76 -13.61 -2.94 9.19
CA LEU A 76 -14.28 -1.64 9.17
C LEU A 76 -14.92 -1.33 7.81
N ARG A 77 -14.30 -1.76 6.73
CA ARG A 77 -14.75 -1.57 5.34
C ARG A 77 -15.12 -0.13 5.01
N LEU A 78 -14.34 0.81 5.52
CA LEU A 78 -14.51 2.24 5.32
C LEU A 78 -13.30 2.84 4.62
N GLY A 79 -13.56 3.62 3.59
CA GLY A 79 -12.58 4.44 2.87
C GLY A 79 -13.18 5.79 2.52
N TYR A 80 -12.41 6.63 1.88
CA TYR A 80 -12.82 7.97 1.49
C TYR A 80 -12.22 8.37 0.15
N LEU A 81 -12.92 9.28 -0.54
CA LEU A 81 -12.47 9.91 -1.78
C LEU A 81 -12.32 11.41 -1.54
N VAL A 82 -11.25 11.97 -2.08
CA VAL A 82 -11.03 13.41 -2.17
C VAL A 82 -10.85 13.79 -3.64
N GLY A 83 -11.69 14.68 -4.14
CA GLY A 83 -11.69 15.09 -5.54
C GLY A 83 -12.32 16.46 -5.73
N SER A 84 -12.46 16.89 -6.98
CA SER A 84 -13.19 18.12 -7.30
C SER A 84 -14.65 18.00 -6.87
N GLU A 85 -15.28 19.14 -6.53
CA GLU A 85 -16.68 19.15 -6.10
C GLU A 85 -17.64 18.52 -7.12
N PRO A 86 -17.54 18.82 -8.44
CA PRO A 86 -18.38 18.17 -9.43
C PRO A 86 -18.22 16.65 -9.44
N PHE A 87 -16.97 16.14 -9.38
CA PHE A 87 -16.70 14.71 -9.31
C PHE A 87 -17.33 14.06 -8.07
N ILE A 88 -17.13 14.64 -6.90
CA ILE A 88 -17.68 14.09 -5.64
C ILE A 88 -19.20 14.09 -5.63
N ARG A 89 -19.84 15.11 -6.21
CA ARG A 89 -21.29 15.16 -6.34
C ARG A 89 -21.84 13.99 -7.20
N GLU A 90 -21.23 13.75 -8.36
CA GLU A 90 -21.62 12.65 -9.24
C GLU A 90 -21.33 11.28 -8.62
N ALA A 91 -20.16 11.13 -8.00
CA ALA A 91 -19.79 9.90 -7.29
C ALA A 91 -20.77 9.56 -6.15
N ARG A 92 -21.24 10.58 -5.41
CA ARG A 92 -22.29 10.39 -4.38
C ARG A 92 -23.61 9.98 -4.98
N ALA A 93 -24.04 10.58 -6.07
CA ALA A 93 -25.28 10.24 -6.77
C ALA A 93 -25.23 8.80 -7.30
N LEU A 94 -24.16 8.43 -7.96
CA LEU A 94 -23.93 7.06 -8.45
C LEU A 94 -23.93 6.05 -7.28
N ARG A 95 -23.20 6.35 -6.22
CA ARG A 95 -23.14 5.48 -5.05
C ARG A 95 -24.50 5.29 -4.40
N ALA A 96 -25.30 6.34 -4.28
CA ALA A 96 -26.65 6.26 -3.71
C ALA A 96 -27.54 5.30 -4.50
N SER A 97 -27.37 5.22 -5.81
CA SER A 97 -28.09 4.31 -6.69
C SER A 97 -27.64 2.84 -6.57
N VAL A 98 -26.33 2.60 -6.32
CA VAL A 98 -25.75 1.24 -6.31
C VAL A 98 -25.70 0.65 -4.91
N LEU A 99 -25.15 1.36 -3.94
CA LEU A 99 -24.83 0.87 -2.60
C LEU A 99 -25.53 1.67 -1.48
N ARG A 100 -26.28 2.70 -1.81
CA ARG A 100 -26.87 3.66 -0.86
C ARG A 100 -25.78 4.33 -0.02
N HIS A 101 -25.82 4.20 1.31
CA HIS A 101 -24.89 4.85 2.23
C HIS A 101 -24.04 3.82 2.96
N PRO A 102 -22.78 4.17 3.36
CA PRO A 102 -22.09 3.39 4.36
C PRO A 102 -22.89 3.39 5.67
N PRO A 103 -22.79 2.33 6.47
CA PRO A 103 -23.49 2.28 7.76
C PRO A 103 -23.14 3.51 8.61
N GLY A 104 -24.17 4.25 9.07
CA GLY A 104 -23.99 5.53 9.77
C GLY A 104 -23.24 5.39 11.09
N HIS A 105 -23.45 4.28 11.81
CA HIS A 105 -22.74 4.01 13.06
C HIS A 105 -21.23 3.79 12.84
N ILE A 106 -20.82 3.12 11.76
CA ILE A 106 -19.39 2.95 11.41
C ILE A 106 -18.77 4.30 11.09
N GLN A 107 -19.42 5.14 10.29
CA GLN A 107 -18.93 6.47 9.96
C GLN A 107 -18.80 7.34 11.23
N ARG A 108 -19.81 7.31 12.12
CA ARG A 108 -19.79 8.07 13.38
C ARG A 108 -18.68 7.58 14.31
N THR A 109 -18.48 6.27 14.43
CA THR A 109 -17.39 5.70 15.22
C THR A 109 -16.03 6.16 14.70
N ALA A 110 -15.81 6.09 13.38
CA ALA A 110 -14.59 6.59 12.77
C ALA A 110 -14.40 8.10 13.00
N ALA A 111 -15.46 8.89 12.85
CA ALA A 111 -15.42 10.33 13.10
C ALA A 111 -15.04 10.67 14.56
N TYR A 112 -15.59 9.99 15.55
CA TYR A 112 -15.19 10.16 16.95
C TYR A 112 -13.75 9.71 17.19
N PHE A 113 -13.34 8.60 16.61
CA PHE A 113 -11.96 8.10 16.74
C PHE A 113 -10.94 9.10 16.20
N LEU A 114 -11.26 9.76 15.09
CA LEU A 114 -10.47 10.85 14.52
C LEU A 114 -10.51 12.11 15.40
N SER A 115 -11.69 12.59 15.75
CA SER A 115 -11.87 13.88 16.45
C SER A 115 -11.31 13.89 17.87
N LEU A 116 -11.25 12.74 18.54
CA LEU A 116 -10.70 12.56 19.87
C LEU A 116 -9.19 12.28 19.90
N GLY A 117 -8.52 12.28 18.73
CA GLY A 117 -7.07 12.04 18.62
C GLY A 117 -6.65 10.57 18.80
N HIS A 118 -7.59 9.65 18.89
CA HIS A 118 -7.30 8.22 19.04
C HIS A 118 -6.63 7.66 17.78
N TYR A 119 -6.96 8.20 16.62
CA TYR A 119 -6.36 7.81 15.36
C TYR A 119 -4.85 8.06 15.34
N ASP A 120 -4.41 9.25 15.69
CA ASP A 120 -2.99 9.61 15.72
C ASP A 120 -2.20 8.76 16.73
N ALA A 121 -2.82 8.49 17.88
CA ALA A 121 -2.24 7.60 18.88
C ALA A 121 -2.09 6.17 18.35
N GLN A 122 -3.09 5.67 17.61
CA GLN A 122 -3.04 4.36 16.96
C GLN A 122 -1.95 4.28 15.89
N ILE A 123 -1.86 5.28 15.01
CA ILE A 123 -0.82 5.34 13.97
C ILE A 123 0.58 5.32 14.58
N ARG A 124 0.80 6.09 15.65
CA ARG A 124 2.09 6.07 16.36
C ARG A 124 2.42 4.70 16.95
N ARG A 125 1.45 4.05 17.66
CA ARG A 125 1.67 2.71 18.22
C ARG A 125 1.95 1.67 17.12
N MET A 126 1.21 1.72 16.03
CA MET A 126 1.39 0.84 14.88
C MET A 126 2.77 1.05 14.25
N GLY A 127 3.19 2.29 14.06
CA GLY A 127 4.51 2.62 13.53
C GLY A 127 5.65 2.04 14.37
N LEU A 128 5.58 2.16 15.70
CA LEU A 128 6.56 1.56 16.61
C LEU A 128 6.59 0.02 16.50
N ALA A 129 5.43 -0.62 16.50
CA ALA A 129 5.32 -2.06 16.39
C ALA A 129 5.86 -2.58 15.05
N LEU A 130 5.52 -1.89 13.95
CA LEU A 130 6.01 -2.24 12.60
C LEU A 130 7.51 -2.03 12.47
N HIS A 131 8.05 -0.98 13.07
CA HIS A 131 9.49 -0.71 13.08
C HIS A 131 10.25 -1.86 13.76
N GLU A 132 9.78 -2.31 14.93
CA GLU A 132 10.41 -3.42 15.65
C GLU A 132 10.30 -4.75 14.90
N ARG A 133 9.11 -5.09 14.40
CA ARG A 133 8.90 -6.30 13.59
C ARG A 133 9.78 -6.32 12.35
N ARG A 134 9.89 -5.18 11.67
CA ARG A 134 10.77 -5.04 10.52
C ARG A 134 12.23 -5.27 10.89
N ARG A 135 12.70 -4.71 12.02
CA ARG A 135 14.05 -4.86 12.50
C ARG A 135 14.40 -6.33 12.77
N VAL A 136 13.51 -7.04 13.46
CA VAL A 136 13.66 -8.49 13.77
C VAL A 136 13.69 -9.30 12.47
N MET A 137 12.74 -9.05 11.56
CA MET A 137 12.68 -9.75 10.29
C MET A 137 13.92 -9.48 9.43
N ASP A 138 14.37 -8.23 9.34
CA ASP A 138 15.54 -7.85 8.55
C ASP A 138 16.82 -8.55 9.05
N ALA A 139 16.99 -8.65 10.37
CA ALA A 139 18.08 -9.41 10.99
C ALA A 139 18.00 -10.91 10.68
N ALA A 140 16.82 -11.51 10.78
CA ALA A 140 16.60 -12.91 10.44
C ALA A 140 16.90 -13.21 8.97
N LEU A 141 16.42 -12.35 8.05
CA LEU A 141 16.70 -12.49 6.62
C LEU A 141 18.20 -12.43 6.32
N ALA A 142 18.92 -11.52 6.97
CA ALA A 142 20.38 -11.39 6.84
C ALA A 142 21.11 -12.64 7.38
N THR A 143 20.71 -13.13 8.55
CA THR A 143 21.30 -14.33 9.18
C THR A 143 21.14 -15.57 8.29
N HIS A 144 20.00 -15.72 7.64
CA HIS A 144 19.72 -16.85 6.76
C HIS A 144 20.09 -16.64 5.30
N GLY A 145 20.75 -15.51 4.97
CA GLY A 145 21.17 -15.20 3.61
C GLY A 145 20.03 -15.04 2.59
N LEU A 146 18.82 -14.71 3.07
CA LEU A 146 17.65 -14.56 2.21
C LEU A 146 17.69 -13.22 1.47
N ARG A 147 17.46 -13.28 0.17
CA ARG A 147 17.69 -12.14 -0.74
C ARG A 147 16.49 -11.21 -0.80
N VAL A 148 16.63 -10.03 -0.21
CA VAL A 148 15.64 -8.96 -0.32
C VAL A 148 15.84 -8.23 -1.64
N SER A 149 14.83 -8.24 -2.51
CA SER A 149 14.80 -7.54 -3.79
C SER A 149 14.28 -6.11 -3.68
N GLY A 150 13.31 -5.88 -2.79
CA GLY A 150 12.76 -4.56 -2.54
C GLY A 150 12.55 -4.27 -1.06
N ARG A 151 13.16 -3.20 -0.57
CA ARG A 151 12.97 -2.67 0.79
C ARG A 151 12.17 -1.38 0.68
N GLY A 152 10.94 -1.35 1.11
CA GLY A 152 10.16 -0.12 1.16
C GLY A 152 10.94 0.99 1.87
N ALA A 153 11.25 2.09 1.17
CA ALA A 153 12.11 3.16 1.68
C ALA A 153 11.48 3.93 2.86
N TYR A 154 10.17 3.89 2.96
CA TYR A 154 9.38 4.59 3.98
C TYR A 154 8.83 3.68 5.08
N GLY A 155 8.91 2.37 4.91
CA GLY A 155 8.33 1.37 5.80
C GLY A 155 7.59 0.30 5.01
N GLY A 156 6.29 0.20 5.20
CA GLY A 156 5.41 -0.79 4.59
C GLY A 156 5.15 -1.97 5.51
N SER A 157 4.47 -2.97 5.00
CA SER A 157 3.99 -4.14 5.75
C SER A 157 4.73 -5.43 5.41
N SER A 158 5.62 -5.41 4.39
CA SER A 158 6.27 -6.60 3.84
C SER A 158 7.60 -6.27 3.16
N PHE A 159 8.39 -7.33 2.92
CA PHE A 159 9.54 -7.31 2.01
C PHE A 159 9.19 -7.95 0.67
N TRP A 160 9.77 -7.42 -0.40
CA TRP A 160 9.79 -8.07 -1.69
C TRP A 160 11.05 -8.92 -1.80
N MET A 161 10.88 -10.22 -1.93
CA MET A 161 11.93 -11.20 -1.85
C MET A 161 12.24 -11.80 -3.21
N ARG A 162 13.45 -12.28 -3.37
CA ARG A 162 13.86 -13.07 -4.54
C ARG A 162 14.48 -14.38 -4.08
N ALA A 163 13.86 -15.48 -4.45
CA ALA A 163 14.42 -16.81 -4.29
C ALA A 163 15.56 -17.07 -5.30
N PRO A 164 16.41 -18.07 -5.10
CA PRO A 164 17.37 -18.52 -6.06
C PRO A 164 16.75 -18.83 -7.43
N GLU A 165 17.56 -18.78 -8.48
CA GLU A 165 17.11 -19.17 -9.81
C GLU A 165 16.69 -20.65 -9.83
N GLY A 166 15.62 -20.95 -10.56
CA GLY A 166 15.04 -22.29 -10.63
C GLY A 166 14.06 -22.65 -9.52
N VAL A 167 13.90 -21.80 -8.50
CA VAL A 167 12.88 -22.00 -7.46
C VAL A 167 11.55 -21.38 -7.92
N ASP A 168 10.52 -22.24 -8.06
CA ASP A 168 9.15 -21.76 -8.23
C ASP A 168 8.53 -21.43 -6.87
N THR A 169 8.17 -20.15 -6.69
CA THR A 169 7.64 -19.67 -5.42
C THR A 169 6.17 -20.04 -5.20
N ALA A 170 5.44 -20.47 -6.22
CA ALA A 170 4.10 -21.05 -6.05
C ALA A 170 4.21 -22.43 -5.40
N GLU A 171 5.09 -23.29 -5.91
CA GLU A 171 5.39 -24.59 -5.31
C GLU A 171 5.97 -24.44 -3.90
N LEU A 172 6.91 -23.50 -3.72
CA LEU A 172 7.46 -23.17 -2.40
C LEU A 172 6.38 -22.76 -1.41
N ALA A 173 5.42 -21.94 -1.83
CA ALA A 173 4.32 -21.50 -0.97
C ALA A 173 3.41 -22.65 -0.52
N GLU A 174 3.13 -23.60 -1.41
CA GLU A 174 2.36 -24.79 -1.08
C GLU A 174 3.10 -25.71 -0.09
N ASN A 175 4.38 -25.93 -0.32
CA ASN A 175 5.23 -26.76 0.57
C ASN A 175 5.38 -26.15 1.97
N LEU A 176 5.51 -24.82 2.04
CA LEU A 176 5.61 -24.09 3.31
C LEU A 176 4.27 -24.02 4.05
N ARG A 177 3.15 -23.97 3.34
CA ARG A 177 1.81 -23.98 3.95
C ARG A 177 1.58 -25.26 4.78
N ALA A 178 2.11 -26.38 4.34
CA ALA A 178 2.06 -27.64 5.10
C ALA A 178 2.85 -27.58 6.43
N GLN A 179 3.67 -26.54 6.61
CA GLN A 179 4.46 -26.27 7.81
C GLN A 179 3.99 -24.99 8.54
N ASP A 180 2.75 -24.54 8.28
CA ASP A 180 2.14 -23.34 8.84
C ASP A 180 2.88 -22.03 8.51
N VAL A 181 3.69 -22.02 7.44
CA VAL A 181 4.37 -20.81 6.95
C VAL A 181 3.68 -20.30 5.70
N LEU A 182 3.18 -19.07 5.76
CA LEU A 182 2.48 -18.43 4.65
C LEU A 182 3.38 -17.40 3.95
N LEU A 183 3.53 -17.54 2.66
CA LEU A 183 4.10 -16.51 1.79
C LEU A 183 3.23 -16.30 0.57
N GLU A 184 3.34 -15.14 -0.07
CA GLU A 184 2.60 -14.83 -1.28
C GLU A 184 3.52 -14.94 -2.50
N PRO A 185 3.25 -15.88 -3.44
CA PRO A 185 4.02 -16.02 -4.66
C PRO A 185 3.97 -14.77 -5.53
N GLY A 186 5.08 -14.46 -6.19
CA GLY A 186 5.24 -13.23 -6.94
C GLY A 186 4.41 -13.12 -8.21
N HIS A 187 4.02 -14.23 -8.81
CA HIS A 187 3.31 -14.24 -10.10
C HIS A 187 2.03 -13.39 -10.10
N ALA A 188 1.33 -13.30 -8.96
CA ALA A 188 0.12 -12.50 -8.82
C ALA A 188 0.35 -10.98 -8.97
N PHE A 189 1.60 -10.52 -8.89
CA PHE A 189 1.98 -9.10 -8.89
C PHE A 189 2.65 -8.64 -10.18
N PHE A 190 2.72 -9.49 -11.19
CA PHE A 190 3.33 -9.17 -12.49
C PHE A 190 2.30 -9.25 -13.60
N ALA A 191 2.44 -8.36 -14.59
CA ALA A 191 1.62 -8.41 -15.79
C ALA A 191 1.93 -9.65 -16.65
N TRP A 192 3.15 -10.18 -16.51
CA TRP A 192 3.61 -11.42 -17.14
C TRP A 192 4.07 -12.38 -16.03
N PRO A 193 3.17 -13.23 -15.52
CA PRO A 193 3.42 -14.10 -14.37
C PRO A 193 4.65 -15.02 -14.53
N GLU A 194 4.93 -15.48 -15.75
CA GLU A 194 6.05 -16.35 -16.09
C GLU A 194 7.44 -15.71 -15.83
N LYS A 195 7.51 -14.39 -15.73
CA LYS A 195 8.75 -13.65 -15.41
C LYS A 195 9.00 -13.50 -13.91
N ALA A 196 8.09 -13.98 -13.09
CA ALA A 196 8.09 -13.72 -11.64
C ALA A 196 8.09 -15.00 -10.80
N THR A 197 8.43 -16.13 -11.38
CA THR A 197 8.35 -17.43 -10.69
C THR A 197 9.22 -17.52 -9.45
N ASN A 198 10.33 -16.79 -9.39
CA ASN A 198 11.24 -16.77 -8.24
C ASN A 198 11.09 -15.54 -7.32
N TYR A 199 10.01 -14.78 -7.46
CA TYR A 199 9.72 -13.66 -6.54
C TYR A 199 8.59 -14.02 -5.59
N TYR A 200 8.61 -13.43 -4.39
CA TYR A 200 7.54 -13.58 -3.41
C TYR A 200 7.46 -12.40 -2.45
N ARG A 201 6.29 -12.20 -1.85
CA ARG A 201 6.07 -11.23 -0.81
C ARG A 201 6.10 -11.90 0.55
N LEU A 202 6.91 -11.37 1.46
CA LEU A 202 7.01 -11.83 2.83
C LEU A 202 6.52 -10.71 3.77
N ALA A 203 5.33 -10.91 4.34
CA ALA A 203 4.71 -9.95 5.24
C ALA A 203 5.22 -10.14 6.68
N TYR A 204 5.38 -9.02 7.41
CA TYR A 204 5.76 -9.01 8.82
C TYR A 204 4.77 -8.26 9.72
N SER A 205 3.74 -7.65 9.13
CA SER A 205 2.81 -6.79 9.87
C SER A 205 1.95 -7.51 10.89
N SER A 206 1.70 -8.81 10.71
CA SER A 206 0.85 -9.63 11.59
C SER A 206 1.62 -10.56 12.53
N LEU A 207 2.94 -10.61 12.42
CA LEU A 207 3.79 -11.48 13.25
C LEU A 207 4.09 -10.81 14.59
N PRO A 208 4.21 -11.58 15.68
CA PRO A 208 4.82 -11.07 16.91
C PRO A 208 6.29 -10.72 16.64
N ALA A 209 6.86 -9.81 17.41
CA ALA A 209 8.27 -9.45 17.32
C ALA A 209 9.13 -10.49 18.04
#